data_0ddea91d4359e9a527f10a63356792c4
#
_entry.id   0ddea91d4359e9a527f10a63356792c4
#
_cell.length_a   1.000
_cell.length_b   1.000
_cell.length_c   1.000
_cell.angle_alpha   90.00
_cell.angle_beta   90.00
_cell.angle_gamma   90.00
#
_symmetry.space_group_name_H-M   'P 1'
#
loop_
_entity.id
_entity.type
_entity.pdbx_description
1 polymer ?
#
loop_
_entity_poly.entity_id
_entity_poly.type
_entity_poly.pdbx_seq_one_letter_code
_entity_poly.pdbx_strand_id
1 'polypeptide(L)'
;MAGSSRSWSTTTRGTRRLAGIDLNKARNRHVADAVIDLSTRPGGFTLAQFAETVRQRSGQDATTYSTRNAAYDMAKMVGKALLRRIERSRRYTVDPPGIRTLCGYLLLREKVIKPLLAGIVRPRGPRPKHRTALDEHYIALRQELHRTFQTIGLAAT
;
A
#
# COMPACT_ATOMS: atom_id res chain seq x y z
N MET A 1 21.83 -17.98 6.61
CA MET A 1 21.20 -16.66 6.44
C MET A 1 19.70 -16.86 6.22
N ALA A 2 18.89 -16.70 7.26
CA ALA A 2 17.45 -16.89 7.17
C ALA A 2 16.82 -15.61 6.65
N GLY A 3 16.39 -15.61 5.39
CA GLY A 3 15.59 -14.53 4.81
C GLY A 3 14.23 -14.51 5.46
N SER A 4 13.99 -13.57 6.37
CA SER A 4 12.68 -13.30 6.94
C SER A 4 11.76 -12.80 5.82
N SER A 5 10.94 -13.67 5.28
CA SER A 5 9.83 -13.29 4.39
C SER A 5 8.87 -12.42 5.16
N ARG A 6 8.91 -11.11 4.90
CA ARG A 6 7.98 -10.13 5.50
C ARG A 6 6.59 -10.38 4.93
N SER A 7 5.82 -11.22 5.60
CA SER A 7 4.45 -11.51 5.24
C SER A 7 3.56 -10.26 5.42
N TRP A 8 2.85 -9.85 4.38
CA TRP A 8 1.80 -8.81 4.42
C TRP A 8 0.52 -9.29 5.10
N SER A 9 0.52 -10.57 5.50
CA SER A 9 -0.51 -11.21 6.29
C SER A 9 -0.61 -10.61 7.70
N THR A 10 -1.55 -11.11 8.48
CA THR A 10 -1.73 -10.75 9.89
C THR A 10 -0.45 -10.91 10.70
N THR A 11 -0.14 -9.91 11.54
CA THR A 11 1.00 -9.90 12.46
C THR A 11 0.48 -9.84 13.89
N THR A 12 1.08 -10.59 14.81
CA THR A 12 0.78 -10.52 16.25
C THR A 12 1.76 -9.59 16.95
N ARG A 13 1.25 -8.70 17.80
CA ARG A 13 2.03 -7.88 18.72
C ARG A 13 1.55 -8.17 20.14
N GLY A 14 2.31 -8.99 20.88
CA GLY A 14 1.81 -9.56 22.13
C GLY A 14 0.61 -10.47 21.86
N THR A 15 -0.46 -10.34 22.64
CA THR A 15 -1.72 -11.08 22.47
C THR A 15 -2.64 -10.51 21.37
N ARG A 16 -2.29 -9.37 20.77
CA ARG A 16 -3.15 -8.66 19.80
C ARG A 16 -2.80 -8.99 18.37
N ARG A 17 -3.74 -9.60 17.66
CA ARG A 17 -3.64 -9.87 16.22
C ARG A 17 -3.93 -8.58 15.43
N LEU A 18 -2.97 -8.14 14.62
CA LEU A 18 -3.12 -6.98 13.74
C LEU A 18 -3.44 -7.44 12.33
N ALA A 19 -4.48 -6.86 11.73
CA ALA A 19 -4.87 -7.16 10.35
C ALA A 19 -3.76 -6.77 9.35
N GLY A 20 -3.70 -7.43 8.21
CA GLY A 20 -2.81 -7.10 7.11
C GLY A 20 -3.03 -5.69 6.55
N ILE A 21 -2.05 -5.16 5.84
CA ILE A 21 -2.16 -3.89 5.11
C ILE A 21 -2.67 -4.22 3.71
N ASP A 22 -3.94 -3.88 3.46
CA ASP A 22 -4.58 -4.02 2.15
C ASP A 22 -4.63 -2.66 1.47
N LEU A 23 -3.75 -2.41 0.49
CA LEU A 23 -3.70 -1.15 -0.26
C LEU A 23 -4.84 -0.98 -1.28
N ASN A 24 -5.75 -1.96 -1.42
CA ASN A 24 -6.98 -1.75 -2.17
C ASN A 24 -7.96 -0.85 -1.40
N LYS A 25 -7.86 -0.84 -0.07
CA LYS A 25 -8.64 0.07 0.78
C LYS A 25 -8.08 1.48 0.74
N ALA A 26 -8.93 2.47 0.44
CA ALA A 26 -8.54 3.89 0.38
C ALA A 26 -7.82 4.35 1.65
N ARG A 27 -8.35 4.02 2.83
CA ARG A 27 -7.74 4.35 4.12
C ARG A 27 -6.27 3.89 4.21
N ASN A 28 -5.97 2.66 3.82
CA ASN A 28 -4.62 2.14 3.90
C ASN A 28 -3.67 2.84 2.91
N ARG A 29 -4.18 3.32 1.77
CA ARG A 29 -3.40 4.16 0.83
C ARG A 29 -3.06 5.51 1.44
N HIS A 30 -4.05 6.21 1.99
CA HIS A 30 -3.80 7.50 2.65
C HIS A 30 -2.82 7.38 3.82
N VAL A 31 -2.89 6.27 4.58
CA VAL A 31 -1.94 5.93 5.63
C VAL A 31 -0.54 5.70 5.05
N ALA A 32 -0.42 4.98 3.94
CA ALA A 32 0.86 4.73 3.27
C ALA A 32 1.47 6.04 2.73
N ASP A 33 0.67 6.87 2.07
CA ASP A 33 1.09 8.19 1.57
C ASP A 33 1.57 9.10 2.71
N ALA A 34 0.83 9.13 3.83
CA ALA A 34 1.21 9.89 5.01
C ALA A 34 2.55 9.42 5.62
N VAL A 35 2.81 8.10 5.63
CA VAL A 35 4.09 7.55 6.08
C VAL A 35 5.23 8.00 5.17
N ILE A 36 5.02 8.03 3.85
CA ILE A 36 6.02 8.49 2.89
C ILE A 36 6.31 9.98 3.09
N ASP A 37 5.29 10.82 3.22
CA ASP A 37 5.47 12.25 3.49
C ASP A 37 6.27 12.52 4.76
N LEU A 38 5.93 11.78 5.82
CA LEU A 38 6.58 11.94 7.12
C LEU A 38 7.99 11.33 7.18
N SER A 39 8.35 10.50 6.21
CA SER A 39 9.68 9.86 6.14
C SER A 39 10.82 10.87 5.95
N THR A 40 10.51 12.04 5.37
CA THR A 40 11.49 13.11 5.13
C THR A 40 11.83 13.93 6.37
N ARG A 41 11.16 13.69 7.51
CA ARG A 41 11.39 14.42 8.76
C ARG A 41 12.55 13.82 9.58
N PRO A 42 13.70 14.49 9.72
CA PRO A 42 14.89 13.92 10.36
C PRO A 42 14.66 13.54 11.83
N GLY A 43 13.84 14.34 12.55
CA GLY A 43 13.51 14.09 13.96
C GLY A 43 12.33 13.12 14.18
N GLY A 44 11.85 12.46 13.12
CA GLY A 44 10.65 11.64 13.17
C GLY A 44 9.37 12.45 13.43
N PHE A 45 8.28 11.77 13.73
CA PHE A 45 6.95 12.36 13.88
C PHE A 45 6.18 11.74 15.03
N THR A 46 5.20 12.48 15.55
CA THR A 46 4.30 12.03 16.62
C THR A 46 3.03 11.40 16.05
N LEU A 47 2.25 10.72 16.91
CA LEU A 47 0.92 10.21 16.55
C LEU A 47 -0.02 11.33 16.08
N ALA A 48 0.03 12.51 16.71
CA ALA A 48 -0.80 13.64 16.32
C ALA A 48 -0.46 14.14 14.90
N GLN A 49 0.84 14.28 14.59
CA GLN A 49 1.30 14.66 13.26
C GLN A 49 0.91 13.62 12.21
N PHE A 50 1.02 12.34 12.53
CA PHE A 50 0.57 11.26 11.64
C PHE A 50 -0.93 11.32 11.39
N ALA A 51 -1.76 11.47 12.43
CA ALA A 51 -3.20 11.59 12.29
C ALA A 51 -3.59 12.78 11.40
N GLU A 52 -2.95 13.92 11.60
CA GLU A 52 -3.18 15.13 10.81
C GLU A 52 -2.80 14.93 9.34
N THR A 53 -1.64 14.36 9.05
CA THR A 53 -1.21 14.07 7.68
C THR A 53 -2.16 13.11 6.97
N VAL A 54 -2.66 12.09 7.66
CA VAL A 54 -3.66 11.16 7.08
C VAL A 54 -4.98 11.89 6.79
N ARG A 55 -5.45 12.76 7.68
CA ARG A 55 -6.66 13.59 7.44
C ARG A 55 -6.50 14.48 6.22
N GLN A 56 -5.38 15.19 6.12
CA GLN A 56 -5.07 16.04 4.96
C GLN A 56 -5.08 15.24 3.65
N ARG A 57 -4.49 14.04 3.64
CA ARG A 57 -4.46 13.18 2.46
C ARG A 57 -5.81 12.56 2.10
N SER A 58 -6.65 12.30 3.07
CA SER A 58 -7.96 11.65 2.88
C SER A 58 -9.12 12.63 2.72
N GLY A 59 -8.93 13.91 3.05
CA GLY A 59 -10.01 14.91 3.16
C GLY A 59 -10.97 14.63 4.32
N GLN A 60 -10.57 13.79 5.28
CA GLN A 60 -11.40 13.43 6.43
C GLN A 60 -11.14 14.37 7.62
N ASP A 61 -12.16 14.57 8.42
CA ASP A 61 -12.07 15.31 9.68
C ASP A 61 -11.65 14.43 10.87
N ALA A 62 -11.52 15.04 12.05
CA ALA A 62 -11.12 14.34 13.27
C ALA A 62 -12.20 13.39 13.81
N THR A 63 -13.47 13.56 13.41
CA THR A 63 -14.57 12.68 13.79
C THR A 63 -14.53 11.37 12.98
N THR A 64 -14.27 11.47 11.70
CA THR A 64 -14.19 10.33 10.78
C THR A 64 -12.87 9.57 10.94
N TYR A 65 -11.73 10.28 11.04
CA TYR A 65 -10.43 9.70 11.31
C TYR A 65 -9.89 10.16 12.66
N SER A 66 -10.31 9.49 13.70
CA SER A 66 -9.95 9.82 15.09
C SER A 66 -8.50 9.46 15.43
N THR A 67 -7.99 10.02 16.52
CA THR A 67 -6.67 9.66 17.08
C THR A 67 -6.57 8.16 17.41
N ARG A 68 -7.69 7.53 17.81
CA ARG A 68 -7.76 6.08 18.04
C ARG A 68 -7.53 5.30 16.74
N ASN A 69 -8.12 5.76 15.63
CA ASN A 69 -7.90 5.18 14.31
C ASN A 69 -6.43 5.29 13.88
N ALA A 70 -5.84 6.47 14.08
CA ALA A 70 -4.44 6.72 13.79
C ALA A 70 -3.51 5.85 14.64
N ALA A 71 -3.81 5.68 15.93
CA ALA A 71 -3.02 4.79 16.81
C ALA A 71 -3.08 3.33 16.36
N TYR A 72 -4.24 2.87 15.91
CA TYR A 72 -4.39 1.51 15.37
C TYR A 72 -3.59 1.32 14.07
N ASP A 73 -3.68 2.27 13.13
CA ASP A 73 -2.95 2.19 11.88
C ASP A 73 -1.43 2.30 12.09
N MET A 74 -0.99 3.18 12.98
CA MET A 74 0.41 3.29 13.37
C MET A 74 0.93 1.98 13.99
N ALA A 75 0.15 1.34 14.86
CA ALA A 75 0.51 0.06 15.45
C ALA A 75 0.67 -1.04 14.38
N LYS A 76 -0.17 -1.03 13.33
CA LYS A 76 -0.02 -1.91 12.16
C LYS A 76 1.28 -1.66 11.42
N MET A 77 1.62 -0.40 11.16
CA MET A 77 2.86 -0.03 10.47
C MET A 77 4.10 -0.45 11.27
N VAL A 78 4.08 -0.26 12.58
CA VAL A 78 5.16 -0.73 13.49
C VAL A 78 5.23 -2.26 13.50
N GLY A 79 4.10 -2.95 13.60
CA GLY A 79 4.05 -4.42 13.57
C GLY A 79 4.56 -5.03 12.26
N LYS A 80 4.55 -4.27 11.18
CA LYS A 80 5.10 -4.65 9.86
C LYS A 80 6.55 -4.18 9.64
N ALA A 81 7.19 -3.64 10.66
CA ALA A 81 8.53 -3.06 10.56
C ALA A 81 8.66 -1.95 9.48
N LEU A 82 7.57 -1.23 9.19
CA LEU A 82 7.57 -0.05 8.33
C LEU A 82 7.92 1.21 9.12
N LEU A 83 7.56 1.22 10.40
CA LEU A 83 7.86 2.27 11.37
C LEU A 83 8.56 1.66 12.57
N ARG A 84 9.47 2.42 13.15
CA ARG A 84 10.03 2.12 14.47
C ARG A 84 9.87 3.31 15.40
N ARG A 85 9.72 3.06 16.69
CA ARG A 85 9.70 4.09 17.71
C ARG A 85 11.13 4.54 18.00
N ILE A 86 11.35 5.84 18.12
CA ILE A 86 12.61 6.40 18.57
C ILE A 86 12.70 6.18 20.10
N GLU A 87 13.81 5.63 20.55
CA GLU A 87 14.01 5.29 21.96
C GLU A 87 13.79 6.50 22.87
N ARG A 88 13.18 6.24 24.03
CA ARG A 88 12.86 7.22 25.08
C ARG A 88 12.04 8.43 24.59
N SER A 89 11.35 8.30 23.46
CA SER A 89 10.52 9.39 22.93
C SER A 89 9.11 8.90 22.55
N ARG A 90 8.19 9.85 22.30
CA ARG A 90 6.86 9.57 21.72
C ARG A 90 6.87 9.75 20.19
N ARG A 91 8.04 9.69 19.56
CA ARG A 91 8.23 9.90 18.14
C ARG A 91 8.50 8.57 17.42
N TYR A 92 8.15 8.56 16.18
CA TYR A 92 8.34 7.41 15.28
C TYR A 92 9.15 7.86 14.07
N THR A 93 9.91 6.96 13.50
CA THR A 93 10.63 7.18 12.24
C THR A 93 10.33 6.03 11.27
N VAL A 94 10.49 6.29 10.00
CA VAL A 94 10.30 5.28 8.96
C VAL A 94 11.57 4.44 8.86
N ASP A 95 11.38 3.13 8.79
CA ASP A 95 12.49 2.19 8.56
C ASP A 95 12.86 2.20 7.07
N PRO A 96 14.14 2.46 6.68
CA PRO A 96 14.51 2.59 5.26
C PRO A 96 14.14 1.41 4.36
N PRO A 97 14.32 0.14 4.76
CA PRO A 97 13.80 -0.99 4.00
C PRO A 97 12.29 -1.02 3.89
N GLY A 98 11.58 -0.57 4.94
CA GLY A 98 10.13 -0.49 4.97
C GLY A 98 9.58 0.50 3.95
N ILE A 99 10.21 1.68 3.82
CA ILE A 99 9.76 2.69 2.85
C ILE A 99 9.96 2.21 1.41
N ARG A 100 11.09 1.57 1.09
CA ARG A 100 11.33 1.00 -0.24
C ARG A 100 10.24 0.00 -0.62
N THR A 101 9.88 -0.87 0.31
CA THR A 101 8.82 -1.86 0.11
C THR A 101 7.46 -1.20 -0.10
N LEU A 102 7.14 -0.17 0.69
CA LEU A 102 5.87 0.55 0.61
C LEU A 102 5.75 1.32 -0.72
N CYS A 103 6.80 2.06 -1.10
CA CYS A 103 6.85 2.77 -2.39
C CYS A 103 6.77 1.80 -3.57
N GLY A 104 7.51 0.70 -3.53
CA GLY A 104 7.47 -0.33 -4.57
C GLY A 104 6.08 -0.94 -4.74
N TYR A 105 5.38 -1.18 -3.63
CA TYR A 105 4.02 -1.73 -3.67
C TYR A 105 2.98 -0.73 -4.19
N LEU A 106 3.07 0.55 -3.80
CA LEU A 106 2.21 1.61 -4.33
C LEU A 106 2.45 1.80 -5.83
N LEU A 107 3.72 1.82 -6.26
CA LEU A 107 4.09 1.93 -7.67
C LEU A 107 3.56 0.74 -8.48
N LEU A 108 3.75 -0.49 -8.00
CA LEU A 108 3.22 -1.70 -8.63
C LEU A 108 1.69 -1.62 -8.79
N ARG A 109 0.99 -1.20 -7.75
CA ARG A 109 -0.46 -1.03 -7.80
C ARG A 109 -0.89 -0.01 -8.85
N GLU A 110 -0.28 1.18 -8.86
CA GLU A 110 -0.68 2.26 -9.77
C GLU A 110 -0.26 2.00 -11.22
N LYS A 111 0.94 1.48 -11.43
CA LYS A 111 1.50 1.31 -12.79
C LYS A 111 1.21 -0.04 -13.44
N VAL A 112 0.90 -1.06 -12.65
CA VAL A 112 0.66 -2.42 -13.16
C VAL A 112 -0.76 -2.89 -12.85
N ILE A 113 -1.13 -3.00 -11.58
CA ILE A 113 -2.39 -3.64 -11.18
C ILE A 113 -3.60 -2.84 -11.68
N LYS A 114 -3.64 -1.53 -11.46
CA LYS A 114 -4.74 -0.67 -11.93
C LYS A 114 -4.97 -0.70 -13.46
N PRO A 115 -3.93 -0.49 -14.29
CA PRO A 115 -4.10 -0.58 -15.76
C PRO A 115 -4.56 -1.96 -16.22
N LEU A 116 -4.06 -3.04 -15.58
CA LEU A 116 -4.48 -4.40 -15.92
C LEU A 116 -5.96 -4.63 -15.62
N LEU A 117 -6.41 -4.27 -14.41
CA LEU A 117 -7.82 -4.39 -14.02
C LEU A 117 -8.72 -3.51 -14.90
N ALA A 118 -8.33 -2.28 -15.21
CA ALA A 118 -9.06 -1.40 -16.11
C ALA A 118 -9.16 -2.00 -17.54
N GLY A 119 -8.10 -2.67 -17.99
CA GLY A 119 -8.08 -3.33 -19.28
C GLY A 119 -8.93 -4.61 -19.36
N ILE A 120 -9.22 -5.25 -18.25
CA ILE A 120 -10.11 -6.42 -18.18
C ILE A 120 -11.58 -5.98 -18.24
N VAL A 121 -11.91 -4.84 -17.59
CA VAL A 121 -13.29 -4.34 -17.45
C VAL A 121 -13.76 -3.55 -18.65
N ARG A 122 -12.86 -2.92 -19.44
CA ARG A 122 -13.24 -2.07 -20.59
C ARG A 122 -12.95 -2.77 -21.92
N PRO A 123 -13.92 -2.75 -22.88
CA PRO A 123 -13.65 -3.15 -24.26
C PRO A 123 -12.49 -2.34 -24.84
N ARG A 124 -11.69 -2.96 -25.66
CA ARG A 124 -10.51 -2.34 -26.27
C ARG A 124 -10.92 -1.16 -27.15
N GLY A 125 -10.34 0.02 -26.89
CA GLY A 125 -10.23 1.07 -27.90
C GLY A 125 -9.33 0.61 -29.08
N PRO A 126 -9.28 1.39 -30.19
CA PRO A 126 -8.44 1.05 -31.35
C PRO A 126 -6.98 0.86 -30.90
N ARG A 127 -6.32 -0.13 -31.47
CA ARG A 127 -4.93 -0.47 -31.15
C ARG A 127 -4.01 0.69 -31.52
N PRO A 128 -3.07 1.12 -30.65
CA PRO A 128 -2.09 2.13 -31.03
C PRO A 128 -1.26 1.67 -32.22
N LYS A 129 -1.01 2.60 -33.15
CA LYS A 129 -0.27 2.32 -34.41
C LYS A 129 1.19 1.94 -34.15
N HIS A 130 1.77 2.43 -33.06
CA HIS A 130 3.14 2.11 -32.62
C HIS A 130 3.10 1.50 -31.24
N ARG A 131 3.76 0.37 -31.07
CA ARG A 131 3.90 -0.33 -29.80
C ARG A 131 5.33 -0.24 -29.31
N THR A 132 5.49 0.05 -28.04
CA THR A 132 6.77 -0.07 -27.36
C THR A 132 6.94 -1.50 -26.82
N ALA A 133 8.18 -1.91 -26.51
CA ALA A 133 8.44 -3.20 -25.85
C ALA A 133 7.65 -3.33 -24.54
N LEU A 134 7.45 -2.22 -23.82
CA LEU A 134 6.65 -2.17 -22.60
C LEU A 134 5.17 -2.49 -22.88
N ASP A 135 4.61 -1.99 -23.98
CA ASP A 135 3.22 -2.27 -24.37
C ASP A 135 3.01 -3.75 -24.67
N GLU A 136 4.00 -4.41 -25.28
CA GLU A 136 3.97 -5.86 -25.55
C GLU A 136 3.96 -6.67 -24.27
N HIS A 137 4.80 -6.32 -23.29
CA HIS A 137 4.79 -6.95 -21.97
C HIS A 137 3.46 -6.75 -21.23
N TYR A 138 2.86 -5.56 -21.30
CA TYR A 138 1.54 -5.31 -20.71
C TYR A 138 0.45 -6.15 -21.40
N ILE A 139 0.49 -6.31 -22.71
CA ILE A 139 -0.47 -7.13 -23.46
C ILE A 139 -0.33 -8.59 -23.06
N ALA A 140 0.88 -9.13 -23.00
CA ALA A 140 1.14 -10.51 -22.60
C ALA A 140 0.66 -10.79 -21.17
N LEU A 141 1.03 -9.94 -20.22
CA LEU A 141 0.62 -10.06 -18.82
C LEU A 141 -0.93 -10.01 -18.67
N ARG A 142 -1.59 -9.14 -19.41
CA ARG A 142 -3.04 -9.02 -19.41
C ARG A 142 -3.73 -10.25 -19.98
N GLN A 143 -3.19 -10.83 -21.06
CA GLN A 143 -3.71 -12.06 -21.65
C GLN A 143 -3.62 -13.22 -20.65
N GLU A 144 -2.50 -13.32 -19.93
CA GLU A 144 -2.27 -14.38 -18.96
C GLU A 144 -3.19 -14.25 -17.73
N LEU A 145 -3.39 -13.02 -17.24
CA LEU A 145 -4.38 -12.76 -16.20
C LEU A 145 -5.82 -13.10 -16.64
N HIS A 146 -6.17 -12.77 -17.87
CA HIS A 146 -7.49 -13.10 -18.39
C HIS A 146 -7.72 -14.60 -18.46
N ARG A 147 -6.73 -15.37 -18.96
CA ARG A 147 -6.76 -16.85 -18.95
C ARG A 147 -6.89 -17.41 -17.53
N THR A 148 -6.11 -16.86 -16.60
CA THR A 148 -6.17 -17.25 -15.18
C THR A 148 -7.57 -17.01 -14.61
N PHE A 149 -8.18 -15.86 -14.86
CA PHE A 149 -9.53 -15.55 -14.38
C PHE A 149 -10.60 -16.42 -15.03
N GLN A 150 -10.45 -16.79 -16.30
CA GLN A 150 -11.32 -17.79 -16.95
C GLN A 150 -11.20 -19.16 -16.28
N THR A 151 -9.97 -19.60 -16.00
CA THR A 151 -9.70 -20.90 -15.37
C THR A 151 -10.32 -21.01 -13.96
N ILE A 152 -10.34 -19.92 -13.19
CA ILE A 152 -10.95 -19.88 -11.86
C ILE A 152 -12.42 -19.43 -11.87
N GLY A 153 -13.03 -19.27 -13.04
CA GLY A 153 -14.44 -18.92 -13.17
C GLY A 153 -14.82 -17.48 -12.81
N LEU A 154 -13.84 -16.56 -12.76
CA LEU A 154 -14.07 -15.14 -12.44
C LEU A 154 -14.25 -14.24 -13.68
N ALA A 155 -13.98 -14.73 -14.88
CA ALA A 155 -14.26 -14.03 -16.14
C ALA A 155 -15.14 -14.89 -17.03
N ALA A 156 -16.14 -14.27 -17.66
CA ALA A 156 -16.94 -14.93 -18.67
C ALA A 156 -16.10 -15.23 -19.92
N THR A 157 -16.39 -16.35 -20.55
CA THR A 157 -15.85 -16.78 -21.85
C THR A 157 -16.22 -15.81 -22.96
#